data_061f2553bc9c0a6f4b5de25b61552d2f
#
_entry.id   061f2553bc9c0a6f4b5de25b61552d2f
#
_cell.length_a   1.000
_cell.length_b   1.000
_cell.length_c   1.000
_cell.angle_alpha   90.00
_cell.angle_beta   90.00
_cell.angle_gamma   90.00
#
_symmetry.space_group_name_H-M   'P 1'
#
loop_
_entity.id
_entity.type
_entity.pdbx_description
1 polymer ?
#
loop_
_entity_poly.entity_id
_entity_poly.type
_entity_poly.pdbx_seq_one_letter_code
_entity_poly.pdbx_strand_id
1 'polypeptide(L)'
;MMAGMSSLVRIVNAGVPGSQDRVDVVLRDGVVASVGPAGTVSASDGTMQTKAHTTSLEYATNAIASGSVSIPTSASAPADETAIDADGLWVIPGLWDCHTHFTQWAKTLGRLDLINARSAAEAMDMLRRHLDERRAAGTLDPDAFVVGMRFRHSLWADDEQPTLAAIDAVTGEQPVALSSADMHCGWVNSAAARRLGVHVDESGLVGELEWFNAYTAFDKAPGAAEETDRLLREAEQDAASKGVVGIRDYEMAENIDTWINRFAAGINGLRVDAG
;
A
#
# COMPACT_ATOMS: atom_id res chain seq x y z
N MET A 1 -2.10 25.17 20.87
CA MET A 1 -2.92 24.00 21.20
C MET A 1 -4.24 24.19 20.47
N MET A 2 -4.34 23.73 19.20
CA MET A 2 -5.62 23.71 18.50
C MET A 2 -6.40 22.51 19.04
N ALA A 3 -7.55 22.75 19.64
CA ALA A 3 -8.49 21.69 19.98
C ALA A 3 -8.88 21.02 18.67
N GLY A 4 -8.49 19.76 18.49
CA GLY A 4 -8.88 18.96 17.34
C GLY A 4 -10.41 18.89 17.31
N MET A 5 -11.01 19.25 16.17
CA MET A 5 -12.43 19.05 15.95
C MET A 5 -12.71 17.55 16.03
N SER A 6 -13.63 17.16 16.92
CA SER A 6 -14.04 15.75 17.07
C SER A 6 -14.75 15.33 15.79
N SER A 7 -14.24 14.28 15.13
CA SER A 7 -14.87 13.73 13.94
C SER A 7 -15.98 12.75 14.33
N LEU A 8 -17.18 12.93 13.77
CA LEU A 8 -18.30 12.05 13.96
C LEU A 8 -18.72 11.44 12.63
N VAL A 9 -18.70 10.11 12.54
CA VAL A 9 -19.17 9.38 11.37
C VAL A 9 -20.27 8.43 11.80
N ARG A 10 -21.40 8.45 11.09
CA ARG A 10 -22.49 7.51 11.29
C ARG A 10 -22.66 6.66 10.05
N ILE A 11 -22.61 5.34 10.21
CA ILE A 11 -22.91 4.37 9.17
C ILE A 11 -24.30 3.83 9.48
N VAL A 12 -25.26 4.08 8.58
CA VAL A 12 -26.65 3.67 8.78
C VAL A 12 -27.02 2.50 7.88
N ASN A 13 -28.04 1.77 8.29
CA ASN A 13 -28.62 0.67 7.51
C ASN A 13 -27.59 -0.43 7.16
N ALA A 14 -26.66 -0.71 8.07
CA ALA A 14 -25.58 -1.68 7.87
C ALA A 14 -25.96 -3.08 8.31
N GLY A 15 -25.45 -4.11 7.62
CA GLY A 15 -25.38 -5.48 8.11
C GLY A 15 -24.18 -5.67 9.02
N VAL A 16 -24.27 -6.53 10.02
CA VAL A 16 -23.13 -6.99 10.82
C VAL A 16 -23.12 -8.51 10.92
N PRO A 17 -21.94 -9.15 10.97
CA PRO A 17 -21.85 -10.60 11.11
C PRO A 17 -22.60 -11.10 12.35
N GLY A 18 -23.38 -12.16 12.18
CA GLY A 18 -24.14 -12.78 13.27
C GLY A 18 -25.51 -12.14 13.56
N SER A 19 -25.91 -11.07 12.85
CA SER A 19 -27.24 -10.47 12.96
C SER A 19 -27.99 -10.55 11.62
N GLN A 20 -29.30 -10.78 11.68
CA GLN A 20 -30.19 -10.61 10.53
C GLN A 20 -30.78 -9.20 10.46
N ASP A 21 -30.73 -8.48 11.57
CA ASP A 21 -31.25 -7.12 11.64
C ASP A 21 -30.22 -6.10 11.18
N ARG A 22 -30.69 -5.00 10.62
CA ARG A 22 -29.86 -3.86 10.24
C ARG A 22 -29.53 -3.02 11.48
N VAL A 23 -28.33 -2.43 11.45
CA VAL A 23 -27.84 -1.61 12.54
C VAL A 23 -27.33 -0.27 12.02
N ASP A 24 -27.31 0.73 12.92
CA ASP A 24 -26.53 1.94 12.75
C ASP A 24 -25.27 1.86 13.64
N VAL A 25 -24.15 2.32 13.11
CA VAL A 25 -22.87 2.37 13.80
C VAL A 25 -22.43 3.83 13.88
N VAL A 26 -22.08 4.30 15.07
CA VAL A 26 -21.50 5.63 15.29
C VAL A 26 -20.03 5.48 15.63
N LEU A 27 -19.19 6.20 14.89
CA LEU A 27 -17.78 6.33 15.17
C LEU A 27 -17.49 7.77 15.64
N ARG A 28 -16.72 7.90 16.71
CA ARG A 28 -16.21 9.17 17.21
C ARG A 28 -14.70 9.10 17.28
N ASP A 29 -14.03 10.01 16.60
CA ASP A 29 -12.56 10.05 16.55
C ASP A 29 -11.94 8.71 16.12
N GLY A 30 -12.56 8.05 15.14
CA GLY A 30 -12.11 6.77 14.61
C GLY A 30 -12.41 5.55 15.48
N VAL A 31 -13.16 5.71 16.59
CA VAL A 31 -13.54 4.62 17.49
C VAL A 31 -15.04 4.38 17.44
N VAL A 32 -15.48 3.11 17.48
CA VAL A 32 -16.90 2.77 17.58
C VAL A 32 -17.43 3.28 18.93
N ALA A 33 -18.31 4.27 18.88
CA ALA A 33 -18.94 4.87 20.05
C ALA A 33 -20.24 4.16 20.42
N SER A 34 -21.03 3.77 19.42
CA SER A 34 -22.26 2.99 19.64
C SER A 34 -22.66 2.18 18.43
N VAL A 35 -23.42 1.11 18.68
CA VAL A 35 -24.08 0.27 17.68
C VAL A 35 -25.49 0.03 18.17
N GLY A 36 -26.49 0.24 17.34
CA GLY A 36 -27.89 0.01 17.69
C GLY A 36 -28.75 -0.35 16.47
N PRO A 37 -30.03 -0.74 16.68
CA PRO A 37 -30.94 -1.02 15.58
C PRO A 37 -31.03 0.15 14.60
N ALA A 38 -31.19 -0.14 13.31
CA ALA A 38 -31.25 0.88 12.26
C ALA A 38 -32.35 1.93 12.56
N GLY A 39 -31.98 3.21 12.44
CA GLY A 39 -32.84 4.35 12.72
C GLY A 39 -32.98 4.74 14.19
N THR A 40 -32.27 4.08 15.11
CA THR A 40 -32.39 4.34 16.56
C THR A 40 -31.20 5.07 17.16
N VAL A 41 -30.04 5.09 16.49
CA VAL A 41 -28.79 5.67 17.04
C VAL A 41 -28.67 7.13 16.64
N SER A 42 -28.52 8.03 17.62
CA SER A 42 -28.32 9.46 17.42
C SER A 42 -26.88 9.88 17.67
N ALA A 43 -26.45 10.95 17.00
CA ALA A 43 -25.10 11.54 17.15
C ALA A 43 -24.82 12.07 18.57
N SER A 44 -25.88 12.33 19.38
CA SER A 44 -25.76 12.83 20.75
C SER A 44 -25.41 11.78 21.81
N ASP A 45 -25.41 10.49 21.46
CA ASP A 45 -25.20 9.41 22.43
C ASP A 45 -23.71 9.16 22.69
N GLY A 46 -23.11 10.00 23.45
CA GLY A 46 -21.69 10.04 23.70
C GLY A 46 -21.25 9.91 25.15
N THR A 47 -21.79 8.99 25.92
CA THR A 47 -21.19 8.63 27.23
C THR A 47 -21.04 7.14 27.35
N MET A 48 -19.97 6.60 26.79
CA MET A 48 -19.52 5.24 27.12
C MET A 48 -18.43 5.28 28.17
N GLN A 49 -18.67 4.66 29.31
CA GLN A 49 -17.61 4.23 30.20
C GLN A 49 -16.86 3.08 29.50
N THR A 50 -15.74 3.37 28.89
CA THR A 50 -14.83 2.35 28.37
C THR A 50 -14.12 1.66 29.53
N LYS A 51 -14.56 0.44 29.87
CA LYS A 51 -13.62 -0.53 30.42
C LYS A 51 -12.90 -1.19 29.23
N ALA A 52 -11.63 -0.82 29.10
CA ALA A 52 -10.74 -1.49 28.17
C ALA A 52 -10.67 -2.99 28.53
N HIS A 53 -10.89 -3.81 27.58
CA HIS A 53 -10.30 -5.11 27.23
C HIS A 53 -11.29 -6.01 26.52
N THR A 54 -10.80 -6.60 25.45
CA THR A 54 -11.22 -7.82 24.78
C THR A 54 -12.18 -7.68 23.58
N THR A 55 -11.63 -8.07 22.43
CA THR A 55 -12.23 -8.53 21.18
C THR A 55 -13.58 -7.91 20.79
N SER A 56 -13.47 -7.00 19.86
CA SER A 56 -14.53 -6.11 19.37
C SER A 56 -15.78 -6.77 18.79
N LEU A 57 -15.73 -8.04 18.37
CA LEU A 57 -16.85 -8.72 17.74
C LEU A 57 -17.87 -9.29 18.76
N GLU A 58 -17.40 -9.85 19.86
CA GLU A 58 -18.29 -10.37 20.92
C GLU A 58 -19.04 -9.24 21.63
N TYR A 59 -18.48 -8.04 21.68
CA TYR A 59 -19.13 -6.90 22.33
C TYR A 59 -20.29 -6.35 21.48
N ALA A 60 -20.11 -6.28 20.17
CA ALA A 60 -21.17 -5.83 19.27
C ALA A 60 -22.35 -6.80 19.21
N THR A 61 -22.08 -8.13 19.16
CA THR A 61 -23.12 -9.17 19.17
C THR A 61 -23.87 -9.25 20.49
N ASN A 62 -23.19 -9.09 21.62
CA ASN A 62 -23.83 -9.11 22.94
C ASN A 62 -24.68 -7.84 23.21
N ALA A 63 -24.28 -6.67 22.72
CA ALA A 63 -25.08 -5.45 22.82
C ALA A 63 -26.37 -5.52 22.01
N ILE A 64 -26.34 -6.17 20.84
CA ILE A 64 -27.52 -6.38 20.00
C ILE A 64 -28.47 -7.44 20.63
N ALA A 65 -27.89 -8.51 21.23
CA ALA A 65 -28.68 -9.59 21.83
C ALA A 65 -29.38 -9.20 23.13
N SER A 66 -28.86 -8.23 23.89
CA SER A 66 -29.42 -7.83 25.18
C SER A 66 -30.58 -6.81 25.13
N GLY A 67 -30.87 -6.21 23.97
CA GLY A 67 -32.05 -5.37 23.75
C GLY A 67 -32.22 -4.15 24.64
N SER A 68 -31.18 -3.73 25.38
CA SER A 68 -31.29 -2.68 26.38
C SER A 68 -30.26 -1.56 26.20
N VAL A 69 -30.55 -0.64 25.28
CA VAL A 69 -29.99 0.72 25.32
C VAL A 69 -31.15 1.69 25.15
N SER A 70 -31.60 2.27 26.23
CA SER A 70 -32.59 3.36 26.20
C SER A 70 -31.87 4.66 25.84
N ILE A 71 -32.25 5.28 24.74
CA ILE A 71 -31.63 6.49 24.23
C ILE A 71 -32.64 7.66 24.33
N PRO A 72 -32.31 8.78 24.98
CA PRO A 72 -33.16 9.97 24.95
C PRO A 72 -33.10 10.62 23.57
N THR A 73 -34.26 10.86 22.98
CA THR A 73 -34.43 11.60 21.72
C THR A 73 -34.47 13.09 22.01
N SER A 74 -33.44 13.83 21.62
CA SER A 74 -33.40 15.16 21.02
C SER A 74 -32.09 15.92 21.30
N ALA A 75 -31.26 16.05 20.30
CA ALA A 75 -30.32 17.15 20.12
C ALA A 75 -29.98 17.28 18.64
N SER A 76 -29.86 18.51 18.15
CA SER A 76 -29.46 18.82 16.78
C SER A 76 -28.10 18.24 16.45
N ALA A 77 -27.95 17.64 15.25
CA ALA A 77 -26.69 17.11 14.78
C ALA A 77 -25.57 18.16 14.88
N PRO A 78 -24.37 17.79 15.34
CA PRO A 78 -23.22 18.70 15.30
C PRO A 78 -22.86 19.02 13.86
N ALA A 79 -22.29 20.20 13.61
CA ALA A 79 -22.03 20.77 12.28
C ALA A 79 -21.05 19.96 11.39
N ASP A 80 -20.42 18.90 11.91
CA ASP A 80 -19.42 18.06 11.24
C ASP A 80 -19.75 16.56 11.27
N GLU A 81 -21.03 16.20 11.24
CA GLU A 81 -21.43 14.78 11.13
C GLU A 81 -21.39 14.31 9.67
N THR A 82 -20.62 13.25 9.41
CA THR A 82 -20.67 12.53 8.12
C THR A 82 -21.56 11.30 8.26
N ALA A 83 -22.65 11.25 7.48
CA ALA A 83 -23.52 10.07 7.41
C ALA A 83 -23.23 9.27 6.15
N ILE A 84 -23.05 7.95 6.29
CA ILE A 84 -22.86 6.99 5.21
C ILE A 84 -23.99 5.97 5.28
N ASP A 85 -24.84 5.91 4.25
CA ASP A 85 -25.81 4.83 4.13
C ASP A 85 -25.13 3.61 3.55
N ALA A 86 -25.08 2.52 4.32
CA ALA A 86 -24.49 1.27 3.90
C ALA A 86 -25.37 0.50 2.90
N ASP A 87 -26.62 0.93 2.69
CA ASP A 87 -27.60 0.27 1.78
C ASP A 87 -27.66 -1.26 1.99
N GLY A 88 -27.55 -1.67 3.24
CA GLY A 88 -27.53 -3.09 3.59
C GLY A 88 -26.19 -3.79 3.41
N LEU A 89 -25.14 -3.13 2.99
CA LEU A 89 -23.79 -3.68 2.95
C LEU A 89 -23.29 -4.01 4.36
N TRP A 90 -22.32 -4.92 4.43
CA TRP A 90 -21.78 -5.40 5.68
C TRP A 90 -20.71 -4.46 6.22
N VAL A 91 -20.82 -4.15 7.51
CA VAL A 91 -19.72 -3.52 8.28
C VAL A 91 -19.00 -4.62 9.05
N ILE A 92 -17.70 -4.71 8.84
CA ILE A 92 -16.81 -5.67 9.50
C ILE A 92 -15.65 -4.90 10.14
N PRO A 93 -14.94 -5.48 11.14
CA PRO A 93 -13.67 -4.94 11.60
C PRO A 93 -12.71 -4.79 10.43
N GLY A 94 -11.91 -3.71 10.44
CA GLY A 94 -10.88 -3.53 9.43
C GLY A 94 -9.88 -4.69 9.42
N LEU A 95 -9.41 -5.04 8.24
CA LEU A 95 -8.50 -6.16 8.04
C LEU A 95 -7.08 -5.81 8.53
N TRP A 96 -6.38 -6.80 9.04
CA TRP A 96 -4.97 -6.72 9.38
C TRP A 96 -4.17 -7.71 8.56
N ASP A 97 -3.10 -7.23 7.92
CA ASP A 97 -2.07 -8.12 7.42
C ASP A 97 -1.10 -8.44 8.56
N CYS A 98 -1.09 -9.69 9.00
CA CYS A 98 -0.34 -10.13 10.18
C CYS A 98 1.11 -10.52 9.86
N HIS A 99 1.54 -10.46 8.61
CA HIS A 99 2.93 -10.72 8.21
C HIS A 99 3.23 -10.03 6.89
N THR A 100 3.88 -8.88 6.94
CA THR A 100 4.26 -8.13 5.74
C THR A 100 5.70 -7.62 5.83
N HIS A 101 6.29 -7.38 4.67
CA HIS A 101 7.48 -6.56 4.45
C HIS A 101 7.02 -5.32 3.69
N PHE A 102 6.45 -4.37 4.43
CA PHE A 102 5.66 -3.30 3.85
C PHE A 102 6.44 -2.40 2.90
N THR A 103 7.70 -2.10 3.23
CA THR A 103 8.57 -1.32 2.35
C THR A 103 8.86 -2.05 1.04
N GLN A 104 9.15 -3.34 1.11
CA GLN A 104 9.41 -4.14 -0.08
C GLN A 104 8.16 -4.23 -0.95
N TRP A 105 7.00 -4.46 -0.35
CA TRP A 105 5.74 -4.49 -1.08
C TRP A 105 5.43 -3.14 -1.73
N ALA A 106 5.56 -2.02 -0.99
CA ALA A 106 5.35 -0.67 -1.53
C ALA A 106 6.24 -0.41 -2.76
N LYS A 107 7.53 -0.78 -2.69
CA LYS A 107 8.44 -0.66 -3.83
C LYS A 107 7.99 -1.45 -5.05
N THR A 108 7.25 -2.55 -4.88
CA THR A 108 6.73 -3.30 -6.04
C THR A 108 5.64 -2.57 -6.81
N LEU A 109 4.86 -1.69 -6.15
CA LEU A 109 3.79 -0.93 -6.78
C LEU A 109 4.30 0.05 -7.85
N GLY A 110 5.51 0.58 -7.65
CA GLY A 110 6.17 1.49 -8.61
C GLY A 110 7.00 0.78 -9.68
N ARG A 111 7.14 -0.55 -9.61
CA ARG A 111 8.00 -1.31 -10.52
C ARG A 111 7.23 -1.85 -11.72
N LEU A 112 7.88 -1.83 -12.88
CA LEU A 112 7.37 -2.50 -14.05
C LEU A 112 7.40 -4.02 -13.85
N ASP A 113 6.25 -4.66 -13.91
CA ASP A 113 6.13 -6.12 -13.81
C ASP A 113 6.20 -6.78 -15.18
N LEU A 114 7.24 -7.57 -15.40
CA LEU A 114 7.52 -8.24 -16.67
C LEU A 114 7.16 -9.75 -16.67
N ILE A 115 6.42 -10.22 -15.67
CA ILE A 115 6.11 -11.67 -15.54
C ILE A 115 5.43 -12.26 -16.78
N ASN A 116 4.68 -11.44 -17.51
CA ASN A 116 3.91 -11.84 -18.67
C ASN A 116 4.67 -11.65 -20.00
N ALA A 117 5.87 -11.06 -19.98
CA ALA A 117 6.69 -10.92 -21.18
C ALA A 117 7.21 -12.30 -21.63
N ARG A 118 7.02 -12.62 -22.90
CA ARG A 118 7.41 -13.90 -23.52
C ARG A 118 8.64 -13.80 -24.41
N SER A 119 9.15 -12.56 -24.58
CA SER A 119 10.34 -12.25 -25.36
C SER A 119 10.99 -10.94 -24.89
N ALA A 120 12.23 -10.70 -25.31
CA ALA A 120 12.88 -9.41 -25.12
C ALA A 120 12.09 -8.27 -25.79
N ALA A 121 11.54 -8.51 -26.97
CA ALA A 121 10.72 -7.52 -27.69
C ALA A 121 9.46 -7.15 -26.90
N GLU A 122 8.71 -8.13 -26.40
CA GLU A 122 7.53 -7.85 -25.55
C GLU A 122 7.92 -7.10 -24.26
N ALA A 123 9.02 -7.48 -23.61
CA ALA A 123 9.53 -6.79 -22.43
C ALA A 123 9.84 -5.30 -22.74
N MET A 124 10.47 -5.04 -23.88
CA MET A 124 10.78 -3.68 -24.33
C MET A 124 9.53 -2.87 -24.68
N ASP A 125 8.50 -3.49 -25.24
CA ASP A 125 7.21 -2.83 -25.48
C ASP A 125 6.48 -2.48 -24.18
N MET A 126 6.56 -3.35 -23.17
CA MET A 126 6.03 -3.07 -21.83
C MET A 126 6.82 -1.93 -21.16
N LEU A 127 8.14 -1.95 -21.24
CA LEU A 127 9.01 -0.90 -20.70
C LEU A 127 8.73 0.45 -21.36
N ARG A 128 8.60 0.50 -22.69
CA ARG A 128 8.28 1.73 -23.43
C ARG A 128 6.97 2.34 -22.93
N ARG A 129 5.91 1.54 -22.84
CA ARG A 129 4.61 2.01 -22.32
C ARG A 129 4.73 2.55 -20.89
N HIS A 130 5.40 1.85 -20.01
CA HIS A 130 5.63 2.29 -18.63
C HIS A 130 6.37 3.63 -18.55
N LEU A 131 7.42 3.81 -19.36
CA LEU A 131 8.16 5.08 -19.43
C LEU A 131 7.29 6.20 -19.98
N ASP A 132 6.49 5.95 -21.01
CA ASP A 132 5.60 6.94 -21.62
C ASP A 132 4.48 7.36 -20.65
N GLU A 133 3.89 6.42 -19.92
CA GLU A 133 2.91 6.68 -18.86
C GLU A 133 3.50 7.54 -17.75
N ARG A 134 4.67 7.20 -17.23
CA ARG A 134 5.36 7.99 -16.20
C ARG A 134 5.75 9.38 -16.70
N ARG A 135 6.18 9.49 -17.95
CA ARG A 135 6.49 10.78 -18.59
C ARG A 135 5.25 11.65 -18.73
N ALA A 136 4.14 11.07 -19.18
CA ALA A 136 2.86 11.77 -19.31
C ALA A 136 2.30 12.22 -17.97
N ALA A 137 2.50 11.42 -16.91
CA ALA A 137 2.11 11.75 -15.55
C ALA A 137 3.07 12.74 -14.85
N GLY A 138 4.20 13.09 -15.46
CA GLY A 138 5.23 13.94 -14.84
C GLY A 138 5.95 13.30 -13.64
N THR A 139 5.93 11.96 -13.55
CA THR A 139 6.54 11.19 -12.45
C THR A 139 7.85 10.52 -12.85
N LEU A 140 8.32 10.72 -14.08
CA LEU A 140 9.61 10.20 -14.54
C LEU A 140 10.72 11.20 -14.20
N ASP A 141 11.52 10.87 -13.21
CA ASP A 141 12.75 11.62 -12.89
C ASP A 141 13.89 11.09 -13.77
N PRO A 142 14.55 11.92 -14.59
CA PRO A 142 15.64 11.51 -15.47
C PRO A 142 16.88 11.01 -14.72
N ASP A 143 17.01 11.40 -13.45
CA ASP A 143 18.13 11.00 -12.60
C ASP A 143 17.83 9.79 -11.70
N ALA A 144 16.57 9.38 -11.58
CA ALA A 144 16.19 8.21 -10.80
C ALA A 144 16.26 6.91 -11.63
N PHE A 145 16.56 5.80 -10.98
CA PHE A 145 16.47 4.50 -11.63
C PHE A 145 15.00 4.12 -11.89
N VAL A 146 14.70 3.66 -13.09
CA VAL A 146 13.48 2.92 -13.36
C VAL A 146 13.76 1.44 -13.13
N VAL A 147 13.05 0.86 -12.16
CA VAL A 147 13.24 -0.54 -11.78
C VAL A 147 12.06 -1.36 -12.26
N GLY A 148 12.36 -2.44 -12.99
CA GLY A 148 11.39 -3.46 -13.34
C GLY A 148 11.74 -4.79 -12.69
N MET A 149 10.82 -5.75 -12.77
CA MET A 149 10.99 -7.04 -12.09
C MET A 149 10.32 -8.18 -12.85
N ARG A 150 10.79 -9.38 -12.53
CA ARG A 150 10.18 -10.67 -12.90
C ARG A 150 10.24 -11.03 -14.38
N PHE A 151 11.20 -10.50 -15.16
CA PHE A 151 11.41 -11.07 -16.50
C PHE A 151 11.95 -12.50 -16.40
N ARG A 152 11.64 -13.35 -17.40
CA ARG A 152 11.97 -14.79 -17.40
C ARG A 152 12.65 -15.20 -18.68
N HIS A 153 13.81 -14.58 -18.97
CA HIS A 153 14.55 -14.82 -20.21
C HIS A 153 14.92 -16.30 -20.44
N SER A 154 15.11 -17.08 -19.38
CA SER A 154 15.36 -18.51 -19.48
C SER A 154 14.21 -19.33 -20.12
N LEU A 155 13.02 -18.72 -20.25
CA LEU A 155 11.87 -19.32 -20.92
C LEU A 155 11.63 -18.76 -22.32
N TRP A 156 12.45 -17.80 -22.77
CA TRP A 156 12.34 -17.20 -24.08
C TRP A 156 13.12 -18.00 -25.12
N ALA A 157 12.73 -17.91 -26.38
CA ALA A 157 13.46 -18.56 -27.47
C ALA A 157 14.87 -17.97 -27.65
N ASP A 158 15.78 -18.72 -28.22
CA ASP A 158 17.20 -18.35 -28.36
C ASP A 158 17.39 -17.04 -29.16
N ASP A 159 16.53 -16.77 -30.12
CA ASP A 159 16.52 -15.55 -30.93
C ASP A 159 15.71 -14.39 -30.31
N GLU A 160 15.14 -14.60 -29.13
CA GLU A 160 14.31 -13.62 -28.40
C GLU A 160 14.95 -13.21 -27.07
N GLN A 161 16.25 -13.40 -26.92
CA GLN A 161 17.00 -13.15 -25.68
C GLN A 161 17.26 -11.64 -25.44
N PRO A 162 17.55 -11.23 -24.18
CA PRO A 162 17.94 -9.87 -23.86
C PRO A 162 19.17 -9.40 -24.65
N THR A 163 19.14 -8.12 -25.06
CA THR A 163 20.32 -7.46 -25.62
C THR A 163 20.45 -6.04 -25.07
N LEU A 164 21.70 -5.58 -24.89
CA LEU A 164 21.99 -4.21 -24.48
C LEU A 164 21.45 -3.18 -25.47
N ALA A 165 21.57 -3.49 -26.77
CA ALA A 165 21.06 -2.62 -27.83
C ALA A 165 19.54 -2.44 -27.79
N ALA A 166 18.79 -3.48 -27.44
CA ALA A 166 17.32 -3.41 -27.34
C ALA A 166 16.87 -2.51 -26.20
N ILE A 167 17.46 -2.66 -25.01
CA ILE A 167 17.10 -1.85 -23.86
C ILE A 167 17.57 -0.40 -24.05
N ASP A 168 18.76 -0.15 -24.57
CA ASP A 168 19.27 1.20 -24.86
C ASP A 168 18.39 1.95 -25.88
N ALA A 169 17.90 1.28 -26.90
CA ALA A 169 17.01 1.87 -27.91
C ALA A 169 15.68 2.38 -27.34
N VAL A 170 15.20 1.78 -26.26
CA VAL A 170 13.96 2.17 -25.58
C VAL A 170 14.17 3.26 -24.54
N THR A 171 15.30 3.21 -23.83
CA THR A 171 15.51 3.98 -22.61
C THR A 171 16.40 5.21 -22.79
N GLY A 172 17.30 5.20 -23.79
CA GLY A 172 18.31 6.25 -23.95
C GLY A 172 19.14 6.43 -22.69
N GLU A 173 19.22 7.66 -22.18
CA GLU A 173 19.98 7.99 -20.97
C GLU A 173 19.22 7.79 -19.65
N GLN A 174 17.94 7.41 -19.69
CA GLN A 174 17.22 7.04 -18.48
C GLN A 174 17.81 5.76 -17.90
N PRO A 175 18.33 5.74 -16.66
CA PRO A 175 18.89 4.52 -16.08
C PRO A 175 17.76 3.52 -15.78
N VAL A 176 17.86 2.33 -16.37
CA VAL A 176 16.85 1.26 -16.23
C VAL A 176 17.53 -0.02 -15.80
N ALA A 177 16.94 -0.67 -14.81
CA ALA A 177 17.40 -1.95 -14.29
C ALA A 177 16.21 -2.89 -14.06
N LEU A 178 16.21 -4.01 -14.73
CA LEU A 178 15.16 -5.02 -14.69
C LEU A 178 15.71 -6.25 -13.97
N SER A 179 15.00 -6.74 -12.94
CA SER A 179 15.37 -7.96 -12.21
C SER A 179 14.70 -9.18 -12.81
N SER A 180 15.40 -10.28 -12.91
CA SER A 180 14.81 -11.58 -13.27
C SER A 180 13.81 -12.06 -12.21
N ALA A 181 12.96 -13.02 -12.57
CA ALA A 181 11.94 -13.54 -11.67
C ALA A 181 12.51 -14.30 -10.48
N ASP A 182 13.68 -14.92 -10.65
CA ASP A 182 14.44 -15.61 -9.61
C ASP A 182 15.40 -14.69 -8.84
N MET A 183 15.49 -13.43 -9.26
CA MET A 183 16.37 -12.39 -8.70
C MET A 183 17.87 -12.64 -8.86
N HIS A 184 18.29 -13.66 -9.61
CA HIS A 184 19.70 -14.02 -9.79
C HIS A 184 20.42 -13.20 -10.87
N CYS A 185 19.69 -12.47 -11.72
CA CYS A 185 20.31 -11.59 -12.69
C CYS A 185 19.49 -10.31 -12.92
N GLY A 186 20.16 -9.29 -13.44
CA GLY A 186 19.55 -8.05 -13.91
C GLY A 186 19.80 -7.85 -15.39
N TRP A 187 18.84 -7.24 -16.09
CA TRP A 187 19.01 -6.70 -17.43
C TRP A 187 19.03 -5.18 -17.32
N VAL A 188 20.18 -4.59 -17.61
CA VAL A 188 20.42 -3.16 -17.42
C VAL A 188 20.80 -2.47 -18.73
N ASN A 189 20.43 -1.21 -18.87
CA ASN A 189 20.88 -0.40 -19.99
C ASN A 189 22.26 0.22 -19.71
N SER A 190 22.89 0.80 -20.75
CA SER A 190 24.19 1.43 -20.65
C SER A 190 24.25 2.54 -19.58
N ALA A 191 23.19 3.33 -19.42
CA ALA A 191 23.11 4.38 -18.42
C ALA A 191 23.11 3.83 -17.00
N ALA A 192 22.34 2.76 -16.74
CA ALA A 192 22.33 2.08 -15.45
C ALA A 192 23.66 1.39 -15.16
N ALA A 193 24.24 0.70 -16.14
CA ALA A 193 25.53 0.04 -15.99
C ALA A 193 26.65 1.02 -15.55
N ARG A 194 26.71 2.20 -16.21
CA ARG A 194 27.66 3.26 -15.83
C ARG A 194 27.44 3.75 -14.39
N ARG A 195 26.19 3.96 -13.98
CA ARG A 195 25.87 4.47 -12.62
C ARG A 195 26.12 3.44 -11.53
N LEU A 196 25.86 2.17 -11.82
CA LEU A 196 26.07 1.06 -10.89
C LEU A 196 27.54 0.60 -10.83
N GLY A 197 28.36 1.01 -11.82
CA GLY A 197 29.73 0.55 -11.94
C GLY A 197 29.86 -0.93 -12.28
N VAL A 198 28.84 -1.49 -12.97
CA VAL A 198 28.84 -2.89 -13.40
C VAL A 198 29.28 -3.02 -14.85
N HIS A 199 29.89 -4.16 -15.16
CA HIS A 199 30.26 -4.47 -16.54
C HIS A 199 29.15 -5.30 -17.19
N VAL A 200 28.77 -4.95 -18.41
CA VAL A 200 27.80 -5.68 -19.22
C VAL A 200 28.38 -6.02 -20.58
N ASP A 201 28.02 -7.17 -21.09
CA ASP A 201 28.32 -7.58 -22.47
C ASP A 201 27.16 -7.18 -23.42
N GLU A 202 27.14 -7.76 -24.62
CA GLU A 202 26.11 -7.47 -25.63
C GLU A 202 24.69 -7.88 -25.19
N SER A 203 24.54 -8.74 -24.19
CA SER A 203 23.23 -9.10 -23.63
C SER A 203 22.65 -8.01 -22.71
N GLY A 204 23.50 -7.20 -22.11
CA GLY A 204 23.09 -6.26 -21.05
C GLY A 204 22.77 -6.95 -19.72
N LEU A 205 23.10 -8.24 -19.59
CA LEU A 205 22.83 -9.00 -18.36
C LEU A 205 23.97 -8.83 -17.35
N VAL A 206 23.58 -8.68 -16.07
CA VAL A 206 24.46 -8.69 -14.91
C VAL A 206 24.12 -9.90 -14.07
N GLY A 207 25.09 -10.77 -13.79
CA GLY A 207 24.85 -12.03 -13.09
C GLY A 207 25.06 -11.95 -11.58
N GLU A 208 24.41 -12.83 -10.91
CA GLU A 208 24.55 -13.23 -9.49
C GLU A 208 25.11 -12.17 -8.52
N LEU A 209 26.36 -12.36 -8.05
CA LEU A 209 26.94 -11.52 -6.98
C LEU A 209 27.05 -10.05 -7.37
N GLU A 210 27.38 -9.77 -8.63
CA GLU A 210 27.45 -8.40 -9.14
C GLU A 210 26.06 -7.75 -9.16
N TRP A 211 25.04 -8.52 -9.56
CA TRP A 211 23.65 -8.08 -9.51
C TRP A 211 23.16 -7.82 -8.10
N PHE A 212 23.42 -8.71 -7.13
CA PHE A 212 23.03 -8.49 -5.73
C PHE A 212 23.65 -7.21 -5.15
N ASN A 213 24.92 -6.95 -5.45
CA ASN A 213 25.58 -5.71 -5.02
C ASN A 213 24.96 -4.48 -5.68
N ALA A 214 24.67 -4.53 -6.98
CA ALA A 214 24.02 -3.47 -7.73
C ALA A 214 22.61 -3.20 -7.21
N TYR A 215 21.83 -4.26 -6.92
CA TYR A 215 20.46 -4.15 -6.41
C TYR A 215 20.39 -3.38 -5.08
N THR A 216 21.35 -3.63 -4.18
CA THR A 216 21.43 -2.87 -2.90
C THR A 216 21.82 -1.41 -3.08
N ALA A 217 22.37 -1.03 -4.23
CA ALA A 217 22.74 0.36 -4.52
C ALA A 217 21.54 1.21 -4.91
N PHE A 218 20.43 0.61 -5.37
CA PHE A 218 19.21 1.37 -5.71
C PHE A 218 18.63 2.14 -4.53
N ASP A 219 18.67 1.56 -3.33
CA ASP A 219 18.16 2.19 -2.12
C ASP A 219 19.03 3.37 -1.63
N LYS A 220 20.24 3.49 -2.16
CA LYS A 220 21.19 4.55 -1.85
C LYS A 220 21.31 5.61 -2.95
N ALA A 221 20.60 5.42 -4.06
CA ALA A 221 20.60 6.36 -5.17
C ALA A 221 19.97 7.71 -4.75
N PRO A 222 20.39 8.82 -5.32
CA PRO A 222 19.71 10.11 -5.11
C PRO A 222 18.22 10.00 -5.43
N GLY A 223 17.35 10.55 -4.56
CA GLY A 223 15.90 10.48 -4.70
C GLY A 223 15.23 9.16 -4.29
N ALA A 224 16.00 8.12 -3.92
CA ALA A 224 15.43 6.82 -3.55
C ALA A 224 14.59 6.86 -2.27
N ALA A 225 14.96 7.71 -1.31
CA ALA A 225 14.20 7.88 -0.07
C ALA A 225 12.85 8.55 -0.33
N GLU A 226 12.84 9.63 -1.09
CA GLU A 226 11.65 10.39 -1.47
C GLU A 226 10.69 9.52 -2.31
N GLU A 227 11.23 8.75 -3.24
CA GLU A 227 10.44 7.79 -4.04
C GLU A 227 9.87 6.68 -3.14
N THR A 228 10.63 6.17 -2.20
CA THR A 228 10.14 5.18 -1.23
C THR A 228 8.99 5.76 -0.40
N ASP A 229 9.11 6.98 0.09
CA ASP A 229 8.06 7.65 0.85
C ASP A 229 6.80 7.88 0.01
N ARG A 230 6.95 8.21 -1.26
CA ARG A 230 5.83 8.33 -2.20
C ARG A 230 5.11 6.99 -2.37
N LEU A 231 5.86 5.93 -2.63
CA LEU A 231 5.33 4.57 -2.80
C LEU A 231 4.68 4.02 -1.53
N LEU A 232 5.20 4.37 -0.36
CA LEU A 232 4.59 3.99 0.92
C LEU A 232 3.20 4.64 1.09
N ARG A 233 3.04 5.92 0.74
CA ARG A 233 1.72 6.57 0.78
C ARG A 233 0.73 5.94 -0.21
N GLU A 234 1.18 5.57 -1.40
CA GLU A 234 0.37 4.84 -2.37
C GLU A 234 -0.02 3.46 -1.85
N ALA A 235 0.94 2.76 -1.21
CA ALA A 235 0.71 1.46 -0.59
C ALA A 235 -0.32 1.54 0.55
N GLU A 236 -0.26 2.56 1.41
CA GLU A 236 -1.27 2.79 2.44
C GLU A 236 -2.66 3.00 1.84
N GLN A 237 -2.76 3.78 0.77
CA GLN A 237 -4.03 4.03 0.07
C GLN A 237 -4.56 2.76 -0.61
N ASP A 238 -3.69 2.00 -1.26
CA ASP A 238 -4.06 0.72 -1.87
C ASP A 238 -4.54 -0.29 -0.83
N ALA A 239 -3.84 -0.41 0.30
CA ALA A 239 -4.24 -1.25 1.42
C ALA A 239 -5.61 -0.82 1.99
N ALA A 240 -5.81 0.47 2.23
CA ALA A 240 -7.06 1.04 2.73
C ALA A 240 -8.23 0.78 1.76
N SER A 241 -8.00 0.88 0.44
CA SER A 241 -9.01 0.59 -0.58
C SER A 241 -9.52 -0.85 -0.55
N LYS A 242 -8.74 -1.76 0.01
CA LYS A 242 -9.04 -3.18 0.20
C LYS A 242 -9.55 -3.50 1.62
N GLY A 243 -9.74 -2.48 2.46
CA GLY A 243 -10.21 -2.62 3.83
C GLY A 243 -9.13 -3.00 4.84
N VAL A 244 -7.85 -2.96 4.47
CA VAL A 244 -6.73 -3.16 5.40
C VAL A 244 -6.51 -1.87 6.18
N VAL A 245 -6.55 -1.96 7.51
CA VAL A 245 -6.41 -0.83 8.44
C VAL A 245 -5.16 -0.92 9.30
N GLY A 246 -4.47 -2.05 9.25
CA GLY A 246 -3.25 -2.26 10.02
C GLY A 246 -2.42 -3.40 9.47
N ILE A 247 -1.15 -3.35 9.81
CA ILE A 247 -0.14 -4.32 9.39
C ILE A 247 0.74 -4.71 10.57
N ARG A 248 1.24 -5.96 10.54
CA ARG A 248 2.39 -6.37 11.32
C ARG A 248 3.58 -6.47 10.38
N ASP A 249 4.51 -5.54 10.55
CA ASP A 249 5.65 -5.37 9.65
C ASP A 249 6.90 -6.06 10.20
N TYR A 250 7.46 -6.99 9.42
CA TYR A 250 8.66 -7.76 9.71
C TYR A 250 9.83 -7.35 8.80
N GLU A 251 9.91 -6.07 8.43
CA GLU A 251 11.01 -5.60 7.63
C GLU A 251 12.36 -5.88 8.30
N MET A 252 13.35 -6.33 7.50
CA MET A 252 14.68 -6.68 7.99
C MET A 252 15.56 -5.43 8.16
N ALA A 253 15.15 -4.52 9.05
CA ALA A 253 15.81 -3.24 9.31
C ALA A 253 15.57 -2.83 10.77
N GLU A 254 16.08 -1.66 11.18
CA GLU A 254 15.69 -0.98 12.43
C GLU A 254 14.23 -0.49 12.31
N ASN A 255 13.32 -1.45 12.41
CA ASN A 255 11.93 -1.30 11.96
C ASN A 255 11.16 -0.29 12.82
N ILE A 256 11.36 -0.30 14.13
CA ILE A 256 10.68 0.59 15.06
C ILE A 256 11.06 2.05 14.80
N ASP A 257 12.36 2.37 14.71
CA ASP A 257 12.83 3.73 14.45
C ASP A 257 12.40 4.21 13.06
N THR A 258 12.40 3.31 12.08
CA THR A 258 11.91 3.59 10.74
C THR A 258 10.45 4.03 10.76
N TRP A 259 9.57 3.32 11.48
CA TRP A 259 8.16 3.68 11.56
C TRP A 259 7.90 4.94 12.39
N ILE A 260 8.65 5.19 13.47
CA ILE A 260 8.59 6.45 14.21
C ILE A 260 8.85 7.64 13.26
N ASN A 261 9.90 7.54 12.44
CA ASN A 261 10.24 8.61 11.48
C ASN A 261 9.17 8.76 10.38
N ARG A 262 8.61 7.67 9.88
CA ARG A 262 7.51 7.67 8.90
C ARG A 262 6.26 8.34 9.44
N PHE A 263 5.86 8.01 10.66
CA PHE A 263 4.72 8.67 11.30
C PHE A 263 4.95 10.17 11.47
N ALA A 264 6.15 10.58 11.86
CA ALA A 264 6.52 12.00 11.94
C ALA A 264 6.49 12.70 10.56
N ALA A 265 6.77 11.97 9.48
CA ALA A 265 6.69 12.44 8.09
C ALA A 265 5.27 12.37 7.49
N GLY A 266 4.26 11.95 8.27
CA GLY A 266 2.87 11.86 7.82
C GLY A 266 2.54 10.62 6.99
N ILE A 267 3.35 9.56 7.06
CA ILE A 267 3.05 8.21 6.54
C ILE A 267 2.43 7.46 7.72
N ASN A 268 1.13 7.61 7.90
CA ASN A 268 0.40 7.17 9.08
C ASN A 268 -1.05 6.73 8.77
N GLY A 269 -1.31 6.34 7.53
CA GLY A 269 -2.62 5.86 7.07
C GLY A 269 -3.00 4.47 7.60
N LEU A 270 -2.02 3.69 8.06
CA LEU A 270 -2.21 2.37 8.66
C LEU A 270 -1.77 2.35 10.13
N ARG A 271 -2.39 1.47 10.90
CA ARG A 271 -1.85 1.07 12.21
C ARG A 271 -0.70 0.09 11.98
N VAL A 272 0.40 0.24 12.71
CA VAL A 272 1.59 -0.59 12.53
C VAL A 272 2.00 -1.24 13.84
N ASP A 273 2.18 -2.55 13.80
CA ASP A 273 2.86 -3.36 14.79
C ASP A 273 4.21 -3.74 14.17
N ALA A 274 5.28 -3.07 14.58
CA ALA A 274 6.63 -3.28 14.07
C ALA A 274 7.33 -4.36 14.89
N GLY A 275 7.70 -5.47 14.26
CA GLY A 275 8.38 -6.61 14.85
C GLY A 275 9.90 -6.46 14.86
#